data_a43939f4e8f8ee12ad7b00ac377657a7
#
_entry.id   a43939f4e8f8ee12ad7b00ac377657a7
#
_cell.length_a   1.000
_cell.length_b   1.000
_cell.length_c   1.000
_cell.angle_alpha   90.00
_cell.angle_beta   90.00
_cell.angle_gamma   90.00
#
_symmetry.space_group_name_H-M   'P 1'
#
loop_
_entity.id
_entity.type
_entity.pdbx_description
1 polymer ?
#
loop_
_entity_poly.entity_id
_entity_poly.type
_entity_poly.pdbx_seq_one_letter_code
_entity_poly.pdbx_strand_id
1 'polypeptide(L)'
;METITSRKNSRVQALRALGRDKAYRREQGLFLCDGEKLLSEALANGADIAEIYLRGAKPAGNMPEVPVYSLSEDVFDYASPLEHSPGPLFTVRAKPLPESVRPERVIVLENVQDPGNVGTVLRTAAALGTELVVLLGDCADPYNPKTVRAAMGALFRQRLWETDLATLCAKLCEWELPLCGAALRAESVDVKCVSLRRAAIAVGNEGRGLTDALLEKCDTKIILPMTPGSESLNAAVAASILMWEMWTQRG
;
A
#
# COMPACT_ATOMS: atom_id res chain seq x y z
N MET A 1 -18.23 5.19 27.49
CA MET A 1 -18.23 5.28 25.99
C MET A 1 -19.22 6.34 25.60
N GLU A 2 -18.79 7.33 24.84
CA GLU A 2 -19.62 8.44 24.33
C GLU A 2 -20.41 7.96 23.10
N THR A 3 -21.70 8.33 22.99
CA THR A 3 -22.55 8.03 21.83
C THR A 3 -22.75 9.29 20.99
N ILE A 4 -22.38 9.23 19.72
CA ILE A 4 -22.47 10.34 18.77
C ILE A 4 -23.67 10.09 17.86
N THR A 5 -24.61 11.04 17.85
CA THR A 5 -25.87 10.97 17.08
C THR A 5 -25.99 12.05 16.01
N SER A 6 -24.99 12.94 15.90
CA SER A 6 -25.03 14.06 14.97
C SER A 6 -23.99 13.91 13.86
N ARG A 7 -24.44 13.95 12.61
CA ARG A 7 -23.53 14.03 11.43
C ARG A 7 -22.65 15.27 11.41
N LYS A 8 -23.01 16.34 12.17
CA LYS A 8 -22.21 17.57 12.28
C LYS A 8 -21.12 17.48 13.33
N ASN A 9 -21.05 16.40 14.10
CA ASN A 9 -19.97 16.18 15.06
C ASN A 9 -18.61 16.21 14.35
N SER A 10 -17.63 16.89 14.94
CA SER A 10 -16.30 17.08 14.33
C SER A 10 -15.58 15.77 14.03
N ARG A 11 -15.70 14.75 14.89
CA ARG A 11 -15.13 13.43 14.67
C ARG A 11 -15.74 12.72 13.45
N VAL A 12 -17.05 12.83 13.28
CA VAL A 12 -17.76 12.25 12.13
C VAL A 12 -17.34 12.93 10.83
N GLN A 13 -17.17 14.26 10.86
CA GLN A 13 -16.66 15.00 9.70
C GLN A 13 -15.21 14.63 9.39
N ALA A 14 -14.37 14.41 10.41
CA ALA A 14 -13.00 13.95 10.25
C ALA A 14 -12.95 12.53 9.61
N LEU A 15 -13.74 11.58 10.09
CA LEU A 15 -13.85 10.24 9.48
C LEU A 15 -14.21 10.32 8.00
N ARG A 16 -15.19 11.17 7.68
CA ARG A 16 -15.63 11.36 6.30
C ARG A 16 -14.55 12.01 5.43
N ALA A 17 -13.80 12.97 5.96
CA ALA A 17 -12.66 13.58 5.28
C ALA A 17 -11.55 12.54 5.06
N LEU A 18 -11.20 11.74 6.07
CA LEU A 18 -10.24 10.63 5.93
C LEU A 18 -10.66 9.62 4.86
N GLY A 19 -11.95 9.36 4.72
CA GLY A 19 -12.48 8.46 3.68
C GLY A 19 -12.38 9.01 2.25
N ARG A 20 -12.24 10.33 2.05
CA ARG A 20 -12.40 10.98 0.73
C ARG A 20 -11.23 11.82 0.27
N ASP A 21 -10.52 12.46 1.19
CA ASP A 21 -9.54 13.50 0.90
C ASP A 21 -8.12 13.04 1.21
N LYS A 22 -7.29 12.90 0.16
CA LYS A 22 -5.87 12.53 0.26
C LYS A 22 -5.06 13.59 1.01
N ALA A 23 -5.33 14.89 0.77
CA ALA A 23 -4.62 15.96 1.43
C ALA A 23 -4.89 15.95 2.94
N TYR A 24 -6.16 15.75 3.32
CA TYR A 24 -6.54 15.65 4.73
C TYR A 24 -5.86 14.45 5.42
N ARG A 25 -5.81 13.28 4.78
CA ARG A 25 -5.09 12.10 5.33
C ARG A 25 -3.62 12.40 5.58
N ARG A 26 -2.96 13.06 4.63
CA ARG A 26 -1.55 13.44 4.74
C ARG A 26 -1.31 14.46 5.85
N GLU A 27 -2.15 15.49 5.93
CA GLU A 27 -2.07 16.51 6.97
C GLU A 27 -2.25 15.92 8.39
N GLN A 28 -3.24 15.04 8.55
CA GLN A 28 -3.51 14.40 9.83
C GLN A 28 -2.56 13.23 10.15
N GLY A 29 -1.85 12.69 9.17
CA GLY A 29 -1.05 11.48 9.32
C GLY A 29 -1.90 10.25 9.68
N LEU A 30 -3.19 10.27 9.34
CA LEU A 30 -4.18 9.24 9.69
C LEU A 30 -4.83 8.66 8.45
N PHE A 31 -5.24 7.40 8.53
CA PHE A 31 -6.11 6.79 7.53
C PHE A 31 -7.25 6.01 8.18
N LEU A 32 -8.33 5.84 7.41
CA LEU A 32 -9.56 5.20 7.84
C LEU A 32 -9.58 3.73 7.43
N CYS A 33 -9.88 2.88 8.39
CA CYS A 33 -10.10 1.45 8.23
C CYS A 33 -11.54 1.09 8.57
N ASP A 34 -12.07 0.04 7.95
CA ASP A 34 -13.45 -0.40 8.12
C ASP A 34 -13.53 -1.94 8.13
N GLY A 35 -14.04 -2.50 9.21
CA GLY A 35 -14.34 -3.91 9.37
C GLY A 35 -13.55 -4.62 10.46
N GLU A 36 -14.23 -5.60 11.09
CA GLU A 36 -13.71 -6.38 12.23
C GLU A 36 -12.43 -7.16 11.89
N LYS A 37 -12.41 -7.79 10.69
CA LYS A 37 -11.24 -8.54 10.24
C LYS A 37 -10.01 -7.62 10.11
N LEU A 38 -10.21 -6.41 9.60
CA LEU A 38 -9.13 -5.45 9.44
C LEU A 38 -8.65 -4.92 10.80
N LEU A 39 -9.56 -4.73 11.76
CA LEU A 39 -9.21 -4.37 13.13
C LEU A 39 -8.38 -5.48 13.81
N SER A 40 -8.78 -6.75 13.63
CA SER A 40 -8.03 -7.89 14.16
C SER A 40 -6.61 -7.96 13.58
N GLU A 41 -6.45 -7.73 12.27
CA GLU A 41 -5.12 -7.65 11.62
C GLU A 41 -4.29 -6.46 12.14
N ALA A 42 -4.93 -5.31 12.37
CA ALA A 42 -4.26 -4.13 12.92
C ALA A 42 -3.70 -4.40 14.33
N LEU A 43 -4.51 -5.01 15.19
CA LEU A 43 -4.11 -5.40 16.54
C LEU A 43 -2.99 -6.44 16.54
N ALA A 44 -3.12 -7.49 15.72
CA ALA A 44 -2.12 -8.56 15.60
C ALA A 44 -0.76 -8.06 15.12
N ASN A 45 -0.72 -6.98 14.34
CA ASN A 45 0.51 -6.41 13.78
C ASN A 45 0.98 -5.13 14.50
N GLY A 46 0.43 -4.81 15.67
CA GLY A 46 0.84 -3.65 16.46
C GLY A 46 0.67 -2.31 15.71
N ALA A 47 -0.44 -2.18 14.97
CA ALA A 47 -0.77 -0.92 14.33
C ALA A 47 -1.06 0.16 15.38
N ASP A 48 -0.63 1.39 15.11
CA ASP A 48 -0.91 2.54 15.97
C ASP A 48 -2.36 3.03 15.74
N ILE A 49 -3.31 2.35 16.39
CA ILE A 49 -4.74 2.68 16.32
C ILE A 49 -4.98 3.93 17.16
N ALA A 50 -5.53 4.97 16.54
CA ALA A 50 -5.81 6.23 17.21
C ALA A 50 -7.19 6.26 17.88
N GLU A 51 -8.23 5.81 17.19
CA GLU A 51 -9.62 5.82 17.67
C GLU A 51 -10.43 4.70 17.02
N ILE A 52 -11.45 4.19 17.74
CA ILE A 52 -12.37 3.16 17.23
C ILE A 52 -13.80 3.67 17.34
N TYR A 53 -14.63 3.37 16.34
CA TYR A 53 -16.02 3.80 16.23
C TYR A 53 -16.92 2.59 15.94
N LEU A 54 -17.82 2.32 16.86
CA LEU A 54 -18.73 1.18 16.80
C LEU A 54 -20.08 1.58 16.19
N ARG A 55 -20.70 0.65 15.49
CA ARG A 55 -22.05 0.80 14.96
C ARG A 55 -23.06 0.45 16.08
N GLY A 56 -23.63 1.45 16.74
CA GLY A 56 -24.78 1.32 17.66
C GLY A 56 -24.58 0.52 18.94
N ALA A 57 -23.61 -0.34 19.08
CA ALA A 57 -23.54 -1.31 20.17
C ALA A 57 -22.28 -1.18 21.05
N LYS A 58 -22.33 -1.83 22.23
CA LYS A 58 -21.15 -2.07 23.06
C LYS A 58 -20.23 -3.08 22.38
N PRO A 59 -18.89 -2.95 22.53
CA PRO A 59 -17.95 -3.94 21.99
C PRO A 59 -18.18 -5.30 22.66
N ALA A 60 -18.18 -6.36 21.86
CA ALA A 60 -18.08 -7.71 22.35
C ALA A 60 -16.58 -8.05 22.48
N GLY A 61 -16.04 -8.11 23.69
CA GLY A 61 -14.66 -8.50 23.94
C GLY A 61 -13.73 -7.39 24.44
N ASN A 62 -12.45 -7.74 24.63
CA ASN A 62 -11.41 -6.80 25.05
C ASN A 62 -11.06 -5.85 23.88
N MET A 63 -11.33 -4.56 24.09
CA MET A 63 -10.90 -3.51 23.20
C MET A 63 -9.51 -3.00 23.62
N PRO A 64 -8.68 -2.52 22.67
CA PRO A 64 -7.41 -1.90 23.02
C PRO A 64 -7.63 -0.64 23.87
N GLU A 65 -6.60 -0.21 24.59
CA GLU A 65 -6.63 1.01 25.42
C GLU A 65 -6.56 2.28 24.54
N VAL A 66 -7.57 2.47 23.69
CA VAL A 66 -7.72 3.65 22.83
C VAL A 66 -9.13 4.22 22.98
N PRO A 67 -9.35 5.48 22.63
CA PRO A 67 -10.70 6.08 22.64
C PRO A 67 -11.67 5.27 21.77
N VAL A 68 -12.81 4.90 22.36
CA VAL A 68 -13.88 4.15 21.68
C VAL A 68 -15.19 4.95 21.76
N TYR A 69 -15.81 5.15 20.62
CA TYR A 69 -17.05 5.90 20.45
C TYR A 69 -18.13 4.98 19.88
N SER A 70 -19.40 5.24 20.24
CA SER A 70 -20.56 4.65 19.58
C SER A 70 -21.15 5.65 18.61
N LEU A 71 -21.45 5.24 17.38
CA LEU A 71 -22.20 6.04 16.41
C LEU A 71 -23.62 5.46 16.25
N SER A 72 -24.64 6.31 16.18
CA SER A 72 -25.95 5.86 15.72
C SER A 72 -25.86 5.29 14.29
N GLU A 73 -26.76 4.40 13.91
CA GLU A 73 -26.69 3.70 12.62
C GLU A 73 -26.59 4.64 11.42
N ASP A 74 -27.42 5.68 11.41
CA ASP A 74 -27.44 6.69 10.34
C ASP A 74 -26.17 7.54 10.28
N VAL A 75 -25.53 7.79 11.44
CA VAL A 75 -24.24 8.51 11.52
C VAL A 75 -23.10 7.60 11.11
N PHE A 76 -23.16 6.32 11.47
CA PHE A 76 -22.18 5.33 11.05
C PHE A 76 -22.18 5.16 9.52
N ASP A 77 -23.35 4.97 8.92
CA ASP A 77 -23.51 4.85 7.46
C ASP A 77 -23.05 6.12 6.72
N TYR A 78 -23.26 7.28 7.34
CA TYR A 78 -22.77 8.54 6.79
C TYR A 78 -21.24 8.64 6.84
N ALA A 79 -20.60 8.11 7.88
CA ALA A 79 -19.15 8.18 8.10
C ALA A 79 -18.37 7.10 7.32
N SER A 80 -18.96 5.91 7.17
CA SER A 80 -18.34 4.77 6.49
C SER A 80 -18.05 5.07 5.01
N PRO A 81 -16.87 4.67 4.49
CA PRO A 81 -16.58 4.69 3.07
C PRO A 81 -17.25 3.54 2.30
N LEU A 82 -17.85 2.57 3.00
CA LEU A 82 -18.47 1.38 2.43
C LEU A 82 -20.00 1.45 2.63
N GLU A 83 -20.72 1.00 1.62
CA GLU A 83 -22.14 0.74 1.75
C GLU A 83 -22.37 -0.50 2.64
N HIS A 84 -23.32 -0.41 3.57
CA HIS A 84 -23.70 -1.50 4.48
C HIS A 84 -22.53 -2.10 5.30
N SER A 85 -21.60 -1.27 5.73
CA SER A 85 -20.51 -1.75 6.58
C SER A 85 -21.03 -2.23 7.93
N PRO A 86 -20.67 -3.44 8.39
CA PRO A 86 -20.96 -3.88 9.75
C PRO A 86 -20.08 -3.17 10.80
N GLY A 87 -19.00 -2.55 10.37
CA GLY A 87 -18.00 -1.93 11.23
C GLY A 87 -17.02 -2.93 11.86
N PRO A 88 -16.26 -2.50 12.87
CA PRO A 88 -16.11 -1.10 13.32
C PRO A 88 -15.35 -0.23 12.30
N LEU A 89 -15.53 1.10 12.37
CA LEU A 89 -14.57 2.04 11.79
C LEU A 89 -13.44 2.28 12.79
N PHE A 90 -12.24 2.47 12.31
CA PHE A 90 -11.11 2.85 13.16
C PHE A 90 -10.09 3.65 12.36
N THR A 91 -9.35 4.50 13.06
CA THR A 91 -8.29 5.30 12.47
C THR A 91 -6.93 4.79 12.89
N VAL A 92 -5.96 4.80 11.99
CA VAL A 92 -4.60 4.32 12.21
C VAL A 92 -3.61 5.41 11.80
N ARG A 93 -2.54 5.58 12.58
CA ARG A 93 -1.44 6.48 12.22
C ARG A 93 -0.57 5.85 11.14
N ALA A 94 -0.31 6.62 10.09
CA ALA A 94 0.64 6.22 9.06
C ALA A 94 2.06 6.22 9.64
N LYS A 95 2.82 5.14 9.40
CA LYS A 95 4.19 5.03 9.87
C LYS A 95 5.15 5.53 8.79
N PRO A 96 6.03 6.50 9.06
CA PRO A 96 7.09 6.89 8.14
C PRO A 96 8.11 5.75 7.99
N LEU A 97 8.83 5.74 6.87
CA LEU A 97 9.95 4.81 6.68
C LEU A 97 11.09 5.22 7.64
N PRO A 98 11.57 4.31 8.50
CA PRO A 98 12.71 4.61 9.36
C PRO A 98 13.99 4.84 8.56
N GLU A 99 14.81 5.82 8.93
CA GLU A 99 16.07 6.14 8.23
C GLU A 99 17.09 4.97 8.26
N SER A 100 17.01 4.13 9.29
CA SER A 100 17.90 2.96 9.46
C SER A 100 17.58 1.79 8.53
N VAL A 101 16.50 1.88 7.74
CA VAL A 101 16.11 0.78 6.83
C VAL A 101 17.16 0.62 5.73
N ARG A 102 17.60 -0.63 5.54
CA ARG A 102 18.50 -1.07 4.47
C ARG A 102 17.87 -2.31 3.83
N PRO A 103 16.92 -2.13 2.90
CA PRO A 103 16.22 -3.26 2.29
C PRO A 103 17.10 -3.95 1.25
N GLU A 104 16.95 -5.25 1.12
CA GLU A 104 17.58 -6.04 0.05
C GLU A 104 16.60 -6.33 -1.09
N ARG A 105 15.30 -6.35 -0.82
CA ARG A 105 14.26 -6.64 -1.80
C ARG A 105 13.21 -5.53 -1.79
N VAL A 106 13.19 -4.80 -2.89
CA VAL A 106 12.33 -3.63 -3.06
C VAL A 106 11.48 -3.79 -4.31
N ILE A 107 10.21 -3.47 -4.24
CA ILE A 107 9.36 -3.27 -5.41
C ILE A 107 9.03 -1.78 -5.53
N VAL A 108 9.25 -1.22 -6.71
CA VAL A 108 8.96 0.19 -7.03
C VAL A 108 7.77 0.22 -7.98
N LEU A 109 6.73 0.92 -7.63
CA LEU A 109 5.58 1.19 -8.50
C LEU A 109 5.70 2.62 -9.04
N GLU A 110 5.78 2.77 -10.35
CA GLU A 110 5.81 4.08 -10.98
C GLU A 110 4.47 4.40 -11.64
N ASN A 111 3.80 5.46 -11.16
CA ASN A 111 2.53 5.96 -11.72
C ASN A 111 1.42 4.90 -11.80
N VAL A 112 1.38 3.94 -10.90
CA VAL A 112 0.32 2.94 -10.82
C VAL A 112 -0.91 3.56 -10.15
N GLN A 113 -1.93 3.90 -10.94
CA GLN A 113 -3.05 4.74 -10.53
C GLN A 113 -4.26 3.97 -10.00
N ASP A 114 -4.33 2.66 -10.22
CA ASP A 114 -5.44 1.85 -9.69
C ASP A 114 -5.21 1.47 -8.22
N PRO A 115 -6.12 1.85 -7.29
CA PRO A 115 -6.02 1.52 -5.87
C PRO A 115 -6.02 0.01 -5.58
N GLY A 116 -6.71 -0.78 -6.42
CA GLY A 116 -6.75 -2.23 -6.32
C GLY A 116 -5.39 -2.85 -6.63
N ASN A 117 -4.70 -2.35 -7.66
CA ASN A 117 -3.36 -2.81 -8.03
C ASN A 117 -2.34 -2.48 -6.93
N VAL A 118 -2.32 -1.24 -6.42
CA VAL A 118 -1.43 -0.86 -5.31
C VAL A 118 -1.70 -1.73 -4.07
N GLY A 119 -2.97 -1.93 -3.70
CA GLY A 119 -3.33 -2.79 -2.57
C GLY A 119 -2.94 -4.25 -2.76
N THR A 120 -3.11 -4.80 -3.97
CA THR A 120 -2.69 -6.16 -4.33
C THR A 120 -1.17 -6.32 -4.22
N VAL A 121 -0.40 -5.34 -4.72
CA VAL A 121 1.07 -5.36 -4.60
C VAL A 121 1.50 -5.32 -3.13
N LEU A 122 0.92 -4.45 -2.31
CA LEU A 122 1.20 -4.41 -0.87
C LEU A 122 0.92 -5.75 -0.19
N ARG A 123 -0.19 -6.39 -0.52
CA ARG A 123 -0.55 -7.71 0.01
C ARG A 123 0.43 -8.78 -0.42
N THR A 124 0.82 -8.81 -1.69
CA THR A 124 1.78 -9.79 -2.23
C THR A 124 3.17 -9.55 -1.66
N ALA A 125 3.61 -8.30 -1.56
CA ALA A 125 4.88 -7.93 -0.96
C ALA A 125 5.01 -8.46 0.48
N ALA A 126 3.98 -8.23 1.30
CA ALA A 126 3.94 -8.75 2.67
C ALA A 126 3.94 -10.29 2.75
N ALA A 127 3.30 -10.97 1.78
CA ALA A 127 3.25 -12.44 1.74
C ALA A 127 4.59 -13.06 1.29
N LEU A 128 5.26 -12.42 0.33
CA LEU A 128 6.52 -12.92 -0.24
C LEU A 128 7.77 -12.31 0.42
N GLY A 129 7.59 -11.49 1.48
CA GLY A 129 8.69 -10.89 2.25
C GLY A 129 9.54 -9.92 1.41
N THR A 130 8.93 -9.21 0.47
CA THR A 130 9.49 -7.99 -0.08
C THR A 130 9.57 -6.95 1.04
N GLU A 131 10.74 -6.37 1.26
CA GLU A 131 11.01 -5.61 2.47
C GLU A 131 10.50 -4.17 2.42
N LEU A 132 10.39 -3.62 1.20
CA LEU A 132 9.94 -2.26 0.96
C LEU A 132 9.13 -2.18 -0.34
N VAL A 133 7.99 -1.49 -0.28
CA VAL A 133 7.23 -1.04 -1.45
C VAL A 133 7.45 0.46 -1.60
N VAL A 134 7.92 0.90 -2.76
CA VAL A 134 8.12 2.31 -3.10
C VAL A 134 7.03 2.74 -4.06
N LEU A 135 6.40 3.87 -3.77
CA LEU A 135 5.47 4.55 -4.69
C LEU A 135 6.16 5.78 -5.26
N LEU A 136 6.35 5.77 -6.57
CA LEU A 136 7.05 6.80 -7.33
C LEU A 136 6.06 7.54 -8.24
N GLY A 137 6.10 8.86 -8.19
CA GLY A 137 5.26 9.70 -9.04
C GLY A 137 3.78 9.68 -8.64
N ASP A 138 2.88 9.61 -9.63
CA ASP A 138 1.44 9.69 -9.43
C ASP A 138 0.80 8.30 -9.22
N CYS A 139 1.17 7.66 -8.11
CA CYS A 139 0.52 6.42 -7.69
C CYS A 139 -0.78 6.69 -6.94
N ALA A 140 -1.68 5.69 -6.96
CA ALA A 140 -2.84 5.68 -6.09
C ALA A 140 -2.40 5.83 -4.64
N ASP A 141 -3.18 6.59 -3.87
CA ASP A 141 -2.94 6.80 -2.46
C ASP A 141 -3.03 5.47 -1.69
N PRO A 142 -1.96 5.03 -1.02
CA PRO A 142 -1.93 3.77 -0.29
C PRO A 142 -2.92 3.73 0.87
N TYR A 143 -3.32 4.89 1.37
CA TYR A 143 -4.27 5.07 2.47
C TYR A 143 -5.69 5.38 2.02
N ASN A 144 -5.96 5.37 0.72
CA ASN A 144 -7.31 5.41 0.20
C ASN A 144 -8.09 4.16 0.67
N PRO A 145 -9.35 4.28 1.11
CA PRO A 145 -10.15 3.13 1.59
C PRO A 145 -10.19 1.94 0.62
N LYS A 146 -10.16 2.18 -0.70
CA LYS A 146 -10.09 1.09 -1.70
C LYS A 146 -8.75 0.35 -1.64
N THR A 147 -7.63 1.08 -1.49
CA THR A 147 -6.29 0.49 -1.35
C THR A 147 -6.17 -0.27 -0.03
N VAL A 148 -6.58 0.35 1.08
CA VAL A 148 -6.58 -0.26 2.42
C VAL A 148 -7.34 -1.59 2.42
N ARG A 149 -8.52 -1.61 1.80
CA ARG A 149 -9.33 -2.83 1.65
C ARG A 149 -8.65 -3.88 0.79
N ALA A 150 -8.08 -3.50 -0.36
CA ALA A 150 -7.39 -4.43 -1.26
C ALA A 150 -6.13 -5.03 -0.62
N ALA A 151 -5.44 -4.27 0.22
CA ALA A 151 -4.24 -4.70 0.95
C ALA A 151 -4.53 -5.74 2.05
N MET A 152 -5.80 -5.91 2.49
CA MET A 152 -6.21 -6.95 3.46
C MET A 152 -5.31 -7.00 4.71
N GLY A 153 -5.00 -5.85 5.32
CA GLY A 153 -4.17 -5.75 6.52
C GLY A 153 -2.65 -5.70 6.27
N ALA A 154 -2.19 -5.89 5.04
CA ALA A 154 -0.75 -5.83 4.73
C ALA A 154 -0.13 -4.46 5.08
N LEU A 155 -0.90 -3.38 4.99
CA LEU A 155 -0.44 -2.02 5.36
C LEU A 155 0.06 -1.90 6.81
N PHE A 156 -0.37 -2.77 7.71
CA PHE A 156 0.05 -2.71 9.12
C PHE A 156 1.46 -3.27 9.36
N ARG A 157 1.95 -4.09 8.43
CA ARG A 157 3.27 -4.76 8.54
C ARG A 157 4.22 -4.46 7.38
N GLN A 158 3.70 -4.06 6.20
CA GLN A 158 4.52 -3.75 5.04
C GLN A 158 5.12 -2.35 5.17
N ARG A 159 6.44 -2.24 4.96
CA ARG A 159 7.09 -0.94 4.82
C ARG A 159 6.73 -0.32 3.48
N LEU A 160 6.36 0.95 3.53
CA LEU A 160 5.93 1.72 2.39
C LEU A 160 6.66 3.07 2.36
N TRP A 161 7.03 3.52 1.18
CA TRP A 161 7.69 4.80 1.00
C TRP A 161 7.19 5.50 -0.26
N GLU A 162 6.64 6.70 -0.10
CA GLU A 162 6.31 7.60 -1.20
C GLU A 162 7.49 8.54 -1.42
N THR A 163 8.02 8.64 -2.66
CA THR A 163 9.21 9.45 -2.96
C THR A 163 9.25 9.90 -4.41
N ASP A 164 10.23 10.73 -4.76
CA ASP A 164 10.58 11.11 -6.12
C ASP A 164 11.77 10.31 -6.66
N LEU A 165 12.02 10.40 -7.98
CA LEU A 165 13.05 9.65 -8.66
C LEU A 165 14.47 9.98 -8.16
N ALA A 166 14.75 11.26 -7.90
CA ALA A 166 16.10 11.67 -7.49
C ALA A 166 16.42 11.11 -6.10
N THR A 167 15.47 11.21 -5.18
CA THR A 167 15.59 10.68 -3.81
C THR A 167 15.67 9.16 -3.80
N LEU A 168 14.87 8.48 -4.65
CA LEU A 168 14.96 7.02 -4.82
C LEU A 168 16.36 6.60 -5.28
N CYS A 169 16.88 7.21 -6.36
CA CYS A 169 18.22 6.87 -6.88
C CYS A 169 19.32 7.10 -5.84
N ALA A 170 19.26 8.19 -5.08
CA ALA A 170 20.22 8.46 -4.02
C ALA A 170 20.20 7.37 -2.93
N LYS A 171 19.00 6.91 -2.54
CA LYS A 171 18.84 5.83 -1.56
C LYS A 171 19.28 4.47 -2.09
N LEU A 172 18.98 4.15 -3.35
CA LEU A 172 19.43 2.89 -3.95
C LEU A 172 20.96 2.85 -4.03
N CYS A 173 21.61 3.96 -4.35
CA CYS A 173 23.07 4.08 -4.32
C CYS A 173 23.63 3.89 -2.90
N GLU A 174 23.02 4.54 -1.87
CA GLU A 174 23.41 4.37 -0.46
C GLU A 174 23.24 2.91 0.02
N TRP A 175 22.22 2.22 -0.46
CA TRP A 175 21.96 0.82 -0.14
C TRP A 175 22.77 -0.15 -0.99
N GLU A 176 23.50 0.33 -2.00
CA GLU A 176 24.20 -0.49 -3.00
C GLU A 176 23.25 -1.51 -3.64
N LEU A 177 22.03 -1.07 -3.98
CA LEU A 177 20.95 -1.92 -4.47
C LEU A 177 20.71 -1.66 -5.96
N PRO A 178 20.95 -2.65 -6.85
CA PRO A 178 20.72 -2.48 -8.27
C PRO A 178 19.23 -2.29 -8.57
N LEU A 179 18.94 -1.44 -9.55
CA LEU A 179 17.59 -1.16 -10.04
C LEU A 179 17.31 -1.90 -11.34
N CYS A 180 16.32 -2.79 -11.33
CA CYS A 180 15.84 -3.49 -12.52
C CYS A 180 14.51 -2.89 -12.97
N GLY A 181 14.41 -2.47 -14.23
CA GLY A 181 13.17 -1.95 -14.82
C GLY A 181 12.42 -3.02 -15.61
N ALA A 182 11.18 -3.33 -15.22
CA ALA A 182 10.33 -4.24 -15.99
C ALA A 182 9.76 -3.52 -17.22
N ALA A 183 10.30 -3.82 -18.41
CA ALA A 183 9.92 -3.14 -19.64
C ALA A 183 10.06 -4.05 -20.87
N LEU A 184 9.13 -3.89 -21.82
CA LEU A 184 9.19 -4.52 -23.13
C LEU A 184 10.08 -3.68 -24.06
N ARG A 185 11.39 -3.87 -24.00
CA ARG A 185 12.39 -3.21 -24.84
C ARG A 185 13.27 -4.24 -25.52
N ALA A 186 13.87 -3.89 -26.65
CA ALA A 186 14.71 -4.80 -27.42
C ALA A 186 15.95 -5.30 -26.63
N GLU A 187 16.45 -4.46 -25.72
CA GLU A 187 17.58 -4.75 -24.85
C GLU A 187 17.20 -5.44 -23.53
N SER A 188 15.92 -5.71 -23.28
CA SER A 188 15.48 -6.36 -22.04
C SER A 188 15.86 -7.83 -22.03
N VAL A 189 16.40 -8.28 -20.89
CA VAL A 189 16.78 -9.68 -20.65
C VAL A 189 15.69 -10.43 -19.90
N ASP A 190 15.61 -11.74 -20.13
CA ASP A 190 14.69 -12.58 -19.37
C ASP A 190 14.99 -12.47 -17.87
N VAL A 191 13.94 -12.25 -17.08
CA VAL A 191 14.04 -12.11 -15.62
C VAL A 191 14.77 -13.30 -14.97
N LYS A 192 14.68 -14.49 -15.54
CA LYS A 192 15.35 -15.69 -15.05
C LYS A 192 16.86 -15.66 -15.21
N CYS A 193 17.36 -14.79 -16.10
CA CYS A 193 18.80 -14.62 -16.35
C CYS A 193 19.45 -13.55 -15.44
N VAL A 194 18.67 -12.91 -14.56
CA VAL A 194 19.12 -11.83 -13.69
C VAL A 194 19.05 -12.27 -12.22
N SER A 195 20.10 -11.96 -11.46
CA SER A 195 20.07 -12.19 -10.01
C SER A 195 19.20 -11.14 -9.33
N LEU A 196 18.11 -11.60 -8.69
CA LEU A 196 17.16 -10.78 -7.95
C LEU A 196 17.24 -10.98 -6.44
N ARG A 197 18.27 -11.69 -5.96
CA ARG A 197 18.45 -11.96 -4.52
C ARG A 197 18.49 -10.68 -3.70
N ARG A 198 19.08 -9.64 -4.29
CA ARG A 198 19.26 -8.32 -3.73
C ARG A 198 19.08 -7.30 -4.85
N ALA A 199 17.85 -6.77 -4.99
CA ALA A 199 17.50 -5.85 -6.07
C ALA A 199 16.27 -4.99 -5.74
N ALA A 200 16.18 -3.84 -6.37
CA ALA A 200 14.95 -3.08 -6.54
C ALA A 200 14.37 -3.37 -7.92
N ILE A 201 13.08 -3.70 -8.02
CA ILE A 201 12.41 -3.93 -9.30
C ILE A 201 11.34 -2.89 -9.49
N ALA A 202 11.41 -2.15 -10.59
CA ALA A 202 10.42 -1.16 -10.97
C ALA A 202 9.37 -1.74 -11.93
N VAL A 203 8.09 -1.47 -11.63
CA VAL A 203 6.93 -1.80 -12.46
C VAL A 203 6.16 -0.51 -12.72
N GLY A 204 5.84 -0.26 -13.98
CA GLY A 204 5.21 0.97 -14.41
C GLY A 204 3.70 0.91 -14.52
N ASN A 205 3.14 2.02 -15.00
CA ASN A 205 1.72 2.18 -15.32
C ASN A 205 1.26 1.14 -16.36
N GLU A 206 0.01 0.70 -16.25
CA GLU A 206 -0.59 -0.35 -17.10
C GLU A 206 -0.60 0.01 -18.59
N GLY A 207 -0.79 1.29 -18.93
CA GLY A 207 -0.89 1.73 -20.32
C GLY A 207 0.39 2.35 -20.88
N ARG A 208 1.23 2.94 -20.03
CA ARG A 208 2.43 3.68 -20.45
C ARG A 208 3.74 2.98 -20.12
N GLY A 209 3.70 1.99 -19.23
CA GLY A 209 4.89 1.34 -18.70
C GLY A 209 5.69 2.26 -17.78
N LEU A 210 6.98 2.01 -17.71
CA LEU A 210 7.95 2.86 -17.01
C LEU A 210 8.30 4.08 -17.88
N THR A 211 8.54 5.23 -17.22
CA THR A 211 9.04 6.43 -17.90
C THR A 211 10.47 6.23 -18.40
N ASP A 212 10.83 6.93 -19.50
CA ASP A 212 12.20 6.87 -20.00
C ASP A 212 13.19 7.40 -18.94
N ALA A 213 12.81 8.40 -18.16
CA ALA A 213 13.61 8.93 -17.06
C ALA A 213 13.97 7.87 -16.01
N LEU A 214 13.05 6.98 -15.66
CA LEU A 214 13.33 5.87 -14.75
C LEU A 214 14.12 4.76 -15.44
N LEU A 215 13.79 4.45 -16.70
CA LEU A 215 14.51 3.43 -17.49
C LEU A 215 15.98 3.76 -17.71
N GLU A 216 16.34 5.04 -17.83
CA GLU A 216 17.74 5.51 -17.90
C GLU A 216 18.52 5.33 -16.58
N LYS A 217 17.79 5.19 -15.45
CA LYS A 217 18.39 4.94 -14.13
C LYS A 217 18.49 3.45 -13.78
N CYS A 218 17.88 2.58 -14.60
CA CYS A 218 17.95 1.14 -14.37
C CYS A 218 19.29 0.57 -14.78
N ASP A 219 19.90 -0.22 -13.92
CA ASP A 219 21.11 -0.99 -14.22
C ASP A 219 20.83 -2.10 -15.23
N THR A 220 19.61 -2.65 -15.19
CA THR A 220 19.17 -3.72 -16.09
C THR A 220 17.69 -3.54 -16.43
N LYS A 221 17.35 -3.74 -17.70
CA LYS A 221 15.95 -3.86 -18.14
C LYS A 221 15.59 -5.32 -18.23
N ILE A 222 14.50 -5.72 -17.59
CA ILE A 222 14.06 -7.11 -17.49
C ILE A 222 12.70 -7.30 -18.15
N ILE A 223 12.48 -8.50 -18.68
CA ILE A 223 11.21 -8.88 -19.28
C ILE A 223 10.69 -10.17 -18.64
N LEU A 224 9.38 -10.22 -18.43
CA LEU A 224 8.65 -11.46 -18.18
C LEU A 224 8.32 -12.07 -19.53
N PRO A 225 8.85 -13.27 -19.86
CA PRO A 225 8.52 -13.93 -21.12
C PRO A 225 7.01 -14.19 -21.22
N MET A 226 6.42 -13.79 -22.34
CA MET A 226 5.01 -13.97 -22.64
C MET A 226 4.82 -14.64 -24.00
N THR A 227 3.64 -15.24 -24.21
CA THR A 227 3.27 -15.78 -25.53
C THR A 227 3.23 -14.66 -26.57
N PRO A 228 3.73 -14.89 -27.79
CA PRO A 228 3.62 -13.93 -28.89
C PRO A 228 2.18 -13.42 -29.06
N GLY A 229 2.02 -12.10 -29.23
CA GLY A 229 0.72 -11.44 -29.34
C GLY A 229 0.15 -10.90 -28.00
N SER A 230 0.77 -11.19 -26.86
CA SER A 230 0.44 -10.54 -25.59
C SER A 230 1.21 -9.22 -25.47
N GLU A 231 0.48 -8.11 -25.27
CA GLU A 231 1.09 -6.78 -25.19
C GLU A 231 1.59 -6.44 -23.78
N SER A 232 0.87 -6.86 -22.74
CA SER A 232 1.23 -6.55 -21.34
C SER A 232 0.46 -7.43 -20.34
N LEU A 233 0.93 -7.43 -19.10
CA LEU A 233 0.21 -7.93 -17.93
C LEU A 233 -0.33 -6.76 -17.11
N ASN A 234 -1.39 -6.99 -16.35
CA ASN A 234 -1.80 -6.06 -15.29
C ASN A 234 -0.61 -5.78 -14.35
N ALA A 235 -0.44 -4.53 -13.92
CA ALA A 235 0.71 -4.10 -13.13
C ALA A 235 0.89 -4.89 -11.82
N ALA A 236 -0.22 -5.19 -11.12
CA ALA A 236 -0.16 -5.99 -9.90
C ALA A 236 0.21 -7.46 -10.17
N VAL A 237 -0.23 -8.01 -11.31
CA VAL A 237 0.14 -9.37 -11.74
C VAL A 237 1.62 -9.41 -12.08
N ALA A 238 2.12 -8.47 -12.89
CA ALA A 238 3.54 -8.38 -13.23
C ALA A 238 4.41 -8.24 -11.97
N ALA A 239 4.06 -7.30 -11.08
CA ALA A 239 4.75 -7.11 -9.81
C ALA A 239 4.73 -8.38 -8.95
N SER A 240 3.62 -9.12 -8.92
CA SER A 240 3.49 -10.36 -8.14
C SER A 240 4.40 -11.47 -8.67
N ILE A 241 4.49 -11.63 -9.99
CA ILE A 241 5.40 -12.61 -10.62
C ILE A 241 6.86 -12.23 -10.34
N LEU A 242 7.21 -10.95 -10.47
CA LEU A 242 8.56 -10.47 -10.20
C LEU A 242 8.95 -10.65 -8.71
N MET A 243 8.04 -10.37 -7.79
CA MET A 243 8.26 -10.64 -6.36
C MET A 243 8.38 -12.14 -6.06
N TRP A 244 7.66 -13.01 -6.80
CA TRP A 244 7.82 -14.45 -6.71
C TRP A 244 9.22 -14.89 -7.19
N GLU A 245 9.71 -14.36 -8.31
CA GLU A 245 11.08 -14.62 -8.79
C GLU A 245 12.13 -14.17 -7.77
N MET A 246 11.96 -12.98 -7.16
CA MET A 246 12.81 -12.54 -6.05
C MET A 246 12.76 -13.51 -4.86
N TRP A 247 11.56 -14.02 -4.54
CA TRP A 247 11.36 -14.94 -3.43
C TRP A 247 12.02 -16.30 -3.68
N THR A 248 11.94 -16.85 -4.88
CA THR A 248 12.53 -18.14 -5.23
C THR A 248 14.05 -18.12 -5.24
N GLN A 249 14.66 -16.95 -5.42
CA GLN A 249 16.12 -16.78 -5.43
C GLN A 249 16.71 -16.52 -4.02
N ARG A 250 15.90 -16.61 -2.96
CA ARG A 250 16.43 -16.52 -1.58
C ARG A 250 17.42 -17.66 -1.34
N GLY A 251 18.50 -17.38 -0.65
CA GLY A 251 19.43 -18.37 -0.19
C GLY A 251 18.90 -19.13 1.01
#